data_618263ff1e82876815b9e468483015ae
#
_entry.id   618263ff1e82876815b9e468483015ae
#
_cell.length_a   1.000
_cell.length_b   1.000
_cell.length_c   1.000
_cell.angle_alpha   90.00
_cell.angle_beta   90.00
_cell.angle_gamma   90.00
#
_symmetry.space_group_name_H-M   'P 1'
#
loop_
_entity.id
_entity.type
_entity.pdbx_description
1 polymer ?
#
loop_
_entity_poly.entity_id
_entity_poly.type
_entity_poly.pdbx_seq_one_letter_code
_entity_poly.pdbx_strand_id
1 'polypeptide(L)'
;MHEWALAEAVISTVSQIAEKEDLKEVAEVKIKVGELQQIELDILEFALSQLKTSKLKNVKFHIKTVKAELKCRVCGCKWIFRKEKINEEVAEAIHFIPEIAHTYIKCPKCGSPDFEIVKGRGIWLESVRGLR
;
A
#
# COMPACT_ATOMS: atom_id res chain seq x y z
N MET A 1 10.72 2.94 -3.41
CA MET A 1 11.85 3.55 -2.75
C MET A 1 11.86 3.46 -1.24
N HIS A 2 10.73 3.25 -0.63
CA HIS A 2 10.69 3.07 0.83
C HIS A 2 10.34 1.64 1.23
N GLU A 3 10.63 0.70 0.33
CA GLU A 3 10.22 -0.70 0.51
C GLU A 3 10.84 -1.31 1.75
N TRP A 4 12.11 -1.02 2.04
CA TRP A 4 12.78 -1.54 3.24
C TRP A 4 12.18 -0.97 4.52
N ALA A 5 11.89 0.33 4.54
CA ALA A 5 11.26 0.96 5.69
C ALA A 5 9.85 0.41 5.91
N LEU A 6 9.10 0.19 4.83
CA LEU A 6 7.77 -0.41 4.90
C LEU A 6 7.84 -1.86 5.39
N ALA A 7 8.83 -2.62 4.90
CA ALA A 7 9.03 -3.98 5.35
C ALA A 7 9.34 -4.04 6.85
N GLU A 8 10.20 -3.15 7.34
CA GLU A 8 10.49 -3.06 8.77
C GLU A 8 9.23 -2.77 9.58
N ALA A 9 8.41 -1.83 9.12
CA ALA A 9 7.16 -1.49 9.80
C ALA A 9 6.20 -2.67 9.82
N VAL A 10 6.08 -3.41 8.72
CA VAL A 10 5.25 -4.60 8.64
C VAL A 10 5.73 -5.68 9.61
N ILE A 11 7.00 -5.99 9.58
CA ILE A 11 7.59 -7.02 10.46
C ILE A 11 7.40 -6.63 11.94
N SER A 12 7.66 -5.38 12.27
CA SER A 12 7.49 -4.87 13.64
C SER A 12 6.03 -5.00 14.09
N THR A 13 5.10 -4.58 13.26
CA THR A 13 3.67 -4.63 13.57
C THR A 13 3.17 -6.07 13.73
N VAL A 14 3.57 -6.95 12.81
CA VAL A 14 3.20 -8.37 12.87
C VAL A 14 3.77 -9.02 14.13
N SER A 15 5.01 -8.68 14.49
CA SER A 15 5.65 -9.22 15.70
C SER A 15 4.92 -8.76 16.96
N GLN A 16 4.49 -7.52 17.02
CA GLN A 16 3.71 -6.99 18.13
C GLN A 16 2.36 -7.68 18.26
N ILE A 17 1.70 -7.90 17.13
CA ILE A 17 0.42 -8.62 17.09
C ILE A 17 0.61 -10.07 17.58
N ALA A 18 1.67 -10.72 17.12
CA ALA A 18 1.96 -12.09 17.52
C ALA A 18 2.17 -12.21 19.03
N GLU A 19 2.87 -11.26 19.64
CA GLU A 19 3.07 -11.24 21.10
C GLU A 19 1.75 -10.99 21.83
N LYS A 20 1.00 -10.00 21.38
CA LYS A 20 -0.28 -9.65 22.01
C LYS A 20 -1.28 -10.80 21.97
N GLU A 21 -1.31 -11.55 20.89
CA GLU A 21 -2.23 -12.67 20.69
C GLU A 21 -1.64 -14.00 21.12
N ASP A 22 -0.47 -14.03 21.72
CA ASP A 22 0.24 -15.24 22.17
C ASP A 22 0.44 -16.27 21.05
N LEU A 23 0.75 -15.81 19.85
CA LEU A 23 1.05 -16.68 18.74
C LEU A 23 2.45 -17.24 18.87
N LYS A 24 2.61 -18.55 18.75
CA LYS A 24 3.91 -19.20 18.72
C LYS A 24 4.59 -19.05 17.38
N GLU A 25 3.79 -19.02 16.32
CA GLU A 25 4.25 -18.95 14.95
C GLU A 25 3.22 -18.18 14.13
N VAL A 26 3.70 -17.35 13.22
CA VAL A 26 2.85 -16.66 12.25
C VAL A 26 2.91 -17.44 10.93
N ALA A 27 1.77 -17.89 10.44
CA ALA A 27 1.70 -18.70 9.23
C ALA A 27 1.45 -17.86 7.99
N GLU A 28 0.62 -16.81 8.09
CA GLU A 28 0.19 -16.06 6.93
C GLU A 28 -0.10 -14.61 7.30
N VAL A 29 0.35 -13.70 6.44
CA VAL A 29 0.08 -12.27 6.57
C VAL A 29 -0.44 -11.75 5.25
N LYS A 30 -1.60 -11.12 5.26
CA LYS A 30 -2.18 -10.49 4.08
C LYS A 30 -1.97 -8.99 4.17
N ILE A 31 -1.35 -8.43 3.14
CA ILE A 31 -1.00 -7.00 3.07
C ILE A 31 -1.70 -6.39 1.86
N LYS A 32 -2.30 -5.23 2.05
CA LYS A 32 -2.85 -4.45 0.94
C LYS A 32 -2.03 -3.18 0.76
N VAL A 33 -1.66 -2.91 -0.48
CA VAL A 33 -0.85 -1.76 -0.87
C VAL A 33 -1.64 -0.90 -1.83
N GLY A 34 -1.83 0.37 -1.50
CA GLY A 34 -2.50 1.32 -2.38
C GLY A 34 -1.66 1.61 -3.62
N GLU A 35 -2.31 1.63 -4.79
CA GLU A 35 -1.63 1.86 -6.07
C GLU A 35 -0.88 3.19 -6.09
N LEU A 36 -1.41 4.23 -5.44
CA LEU A 36 -0.76 5.54 -5.40
C LEU A 36 0.57 5.54 -4.66
N GLN A 37 0.85 4.53 -3.85
CA GLN A 37 2.13 4.45 -3.15
C GLN A 37 3.28 4.07 -4.09
N GLN A 38 2.98 3.53 -5.28
CA GLN A 38 3.97 3.18 -6.31
C GLN A 38 5.10 2.32 -5.76
N ILE A 39 4.74 1.29 -4.99
CA ILE A 39 5.69 0.38 -4.35
C ILE A 39 6.15 -0.69 -5.34
N GLU A 40 7.46 -0.96 -5.37
CA GLU A 40 7.99 -2.07 -6.14
C GLU A 40 7.83 -3.35 -5.31
N LEU A 41 6.88 -4.17 -5.70
CA LEU A 41 6.49 -5.36 -4.93
C LEU A 41 7.63 -6.37 -4.78
N ASP A 42 8.45 -6.54 -5.81
CA ASP A 42 9.59 -7.45 -5.78
C ASP A 42 10.58 -7.07 -4.67
N ILE A 43 10.84 -5.77 -4.55
CA ILE A 43 11.77 -5.26 -3.52
C ILE A 43 11.13 -5.41 -2.16
N LEU A 44 9.84 -5.12 -2.03
CA LEU A 44 9.13 -5.28 -0.77
C LEU A 44 9.14 -6.74 -0.30
N GLU A 45 8.84 -7.67 -1.20
CA GLU A 45 8.86 -9.10 -0.89
C GLU A 45 10.25 -9.55 -0.45
N PHE A 46 11.29 -9.12 -1.15
CA PHE A 46 12.66 -9.45 -0.79
C PHE A 46 13.01 -8.91 0.59
N ALA A 47 12.71 -7.64 0.85
CA ALA A 47 12.97 -7.00 2.14
C ALA A 47 12.26 -7.74 3.27
N LEU A 48 10.99 -8.12 3.07
CA LEU A 48 10.24 -8.90 4.05
C LEU A 48 10.93 -10.23 4.34
N SER A 49 11.43 -10.90 3.30
CA SER A 49 12.12 -12.18 3.47
C SER A 49 13.41 -12.06 4.27
N GLN A 50 14.10 -10.92 4.16
CA GLN A 50 15.35 -10.66 4.87
C GLN A 50 15.15 -10.25 6.32
N LEU A 51 14.00 -9.66 6.64
CA LEU A 51 13.73 -9.11 7.97
C LEU A 51 12.94 -10.05 8.89
N LYS A 52 12.66 -11.26 8.46
CA LYS A 52 11.91 -12.24 9.24
C LYS A 52 12.57 -12.53 10.58
N THR A 53 11.77 -12.59 11.62
CA THR A 53 12.20 -13.03 12.95
C THR A 53 11.87 -14.52 13.14
N SER A 54 12.25 -15.09 14.29
CA SER A 54 12.03 -16.52 14.58
C SER A 54 10.57 -16.97 14.44
N LYS A 55 9.61 -16.16 14.93
CA LYS A 55 8.18 -16.47 14.82
C LYS A 55 7.66 -16.39 13.39
N LEU A 56 8.40 -15.71 12.52
CA LEU A 56 8.03 -15.47 11.12
C LEU A 56 8.81 -16.36 10.15
N LYS A 57 9.55 -17.33 10.66
CA LYS A 57 10.43 -18.17 9.84
C LYS A 57 9.73 -18.82 8.64
N ASN A 58 8.52 -19.31 8.84
CA ASN A 58 7.76 -20.01 7.80
C ASN A 58 6.55 -19.20 7.30
N VAL A 59 6.54 -17.90 7.55
CA VAL A 59 5.41 -17.05 7.18
C VAL A 59 5.30 -16.91 5.66
N LYS A 60 4.06 -16.84 5.19
CA LYS A 60 3.76 -16.51 3.80
C LYS A 60 3.11 -15.14 3.76
N PHE A 61 3.71 -14.25 2.97
CA PHE A 61 3.16 -12.91 2.75
C PHE A 61 2.35 -12.91 1.46
N HIS A 62 1.11 -12.45 1.55
CA HIS A 62 0.25 -12.25 0.39
C HIS A 62 0.06 -10.75 0.22
N ILE A 63 0.62 -10.19 -0.85
CA ILE A 63 0.57 -8.77 -1.11
C ILE A 63 -0.38 -8.52 -2.27
N LYS A 64 -1.36 -7.65 -2.05
CA LYS A 64 -2.34 -7.29 -3.05
C LYS A 64 -2.35 -5.78 -3.25
N THR A 65 -2.26 -5.34 -4.50
CA THR A 65 -2.37 -3.93 -4.85
C THR A 65 -3.85 -3.55 -4.94
N VAL A 66 -4.21 -2.45 -4.31
CA VAL A 66 -5.55 -1.88 -4.37
C VAL A 66 -5.52 -0.71 -5.34
N LYS A 67 -6.34 -0.77 -6.38
CA LYS A 67 -6.40 0.29 -7.39
C LYS A 67 -6.87 1.60 -6.77
N ALA A 68 -6.32 2.71 -7.26
CA ALA A 68 -6.72 4.02 -6.80
C ALA A 68 -8.05 4.42 -7.43
N GLU A 69 -8.99 4.80 -6.58
CA GLU A 69 -10.29 5.31 -7.00
C GLU A 69 -10.45 6.74 -6.50
N LEU A 70 -10.84 7.63 -7.39
CA LEU A 70 -10.94 9.05 -7.12
C LEU A 70 -12.39 9.50 -7.31
N LYS A 71 -12.80 10.50 -6.55
CA LYS A 71 -14.15 11.09 -6.63
C LYS A 71 -14.06 12.60 -6.68
N CYS A 72 -14.60 13.20 -7.73
CA CYS A 72 -14.66 14.64 -7.85
C CYS A 72 -15.60 15.25 -6.81
N ARG A 73 -15.12 16.27 -6.09
CA ARG A 73 -15.92 16.98 -5.11
C ARG A 73 -16.91 17.96 -5.73
N VAL A 74 -16.65 18.33 -6.99
CA VAL A 74 -17.51 19.29 -7.71
C VAL A 74 -18.69 18.62 -8.38
N CYS A 75 -18.43 17.60 -9.21
CA CYS A 75 -19.49 16.94 -9.98
C CYS A 75 -19.87 15.53 -9.49
N GLY A 76 -19.13 14.98 -8.53
CA GLY A 76 -19.39 13.65 -7.98
C GLY A 76 -18.94 12.48 -8.84
N CYS A 77 -18.26 12.75 -9.94
CA CYS A 77 -17.75 11.69 -10.83
C CYS A 77 -16.70 10.85 -10.12
N LYS A 78 -16.83 9.53 -10.22
CA LYS A 78 -15.83 8.58 -9.72
C LYS A 78 -15.06 8.01 -10.90
N TRP A 79 -13.74 7.85 -10.75
CA TRP A 79 -12.95 7.22 -11.79
C TRP A 79 -11.75 6.48 -11.20
N ILE A 80 -11.21 5.56 -11.99
CA ILE A 80 -10.03 4.78 -11.61
C ILE A 80 -8.78 5.49 -12.11
N PHE A 81 -7.80 5.65 -11.23
CA PHE A 81 -6.49 6.18 -11.59
C PHE A 81 -5.81 5.26 -12.61
N ARG A 82 -5.20 5.85 -13.63
CA ARG A 82 -4.45 5.11 -14.63
C ARG A 82 -3.01 5.59 -14.65
N LYS A 83 -2.10 4.74 -14.21
CA LYS A 83 -0.67 5.02 -14.14
C LYS A 83 -0.09 5.43 -15.51
N GLU A 84 -0.62 4.86 -16.59
CA GLU A 84 -0.16 5.12 -17.95
C GLU A 84 -0.35 6.56 -18.40
N LYS A 85 -1.21 7.31 -17.72
CA LYS A 85 -1.49 8.71 -18.06
C LYS A 85 -0.55 9.71 -17.42
N ILE A 86 0.40 9.23 -16.63
CA ILE A 86 1.39 10.09 -15.97
C ILE A 86 2.79 9.59 -16.29
N ASN A 87 3.77 10.51 -16.27
CA ASN A 87 5.16 10.13 -16.48
C ASN A 87 5.81 9.66 -15.17
N GLU A 88 7.04 9.14 -15.27
CA GLU A 88 7.75 8.60 -14.11
C GLU A 88 8.02 9.64 -13.02
N GLU A 89 8.31 10.89 -13.39
CA GLU A 89 8.55 11.95 -12.41
C GLU A 89 7.30 12.23 -11.59
N VAL A 90 6.15 12.29 -12.26
CA VAL A 90 4.87 12.50 -11.60
C VAL A 90 4.52 11.30 -10.72
N ALA A 91 4.74 10.08 -11.22
CA ALA A 91 4.50 8.87 -10.45
C ALA A 91 5.35 8.84 -9.19
N GLU A 92 6.62 9.23 -9.28
CA GLU A 92 7.52 9.28 -8.13
C GLU A 92 7.07 10.34 -7.12
N ALA A 93 6.64 11.51 -7.59
CA ALA A 93 6.12 12.56 -6.72
C ALA A 93 4.87 12.09 -5.96
N ILE A 94 3.97 11.38 -6.63
CA ILE A 94 2.76 10.82 -6.02
C ILE A 94 3.12 9.72 -5.02
N HIS A 95 4.17 8.94 -5.32
CA HIS A 95 4.67 7.93 -4.39
C HIS A 95 5.07 8.55 -3.05
N PHE A 96 5.82 9.64 -3.09
CA PHE A 96 6.27 10.34 -1.87
C PHE A 96 5.13 11.08 -1.18
N ILE A 97 4.34 11.82 -1.93
CA ILE A 97 3.25 12.64 -1.41
C ILE A 97 2.01 12.42 -2.28
N PRO A 98 1.14 11.43 -1.94
CA PRO A 98 -0.05 11.13 -2.76
C PRO A 98 -0.96 12.33 -3.02
N GLU A 99 -0.99 13.30 -2.11
CA GLU A 99 -1.80 14.52 -2.25
C GLU A 99 -1.33 15.40 -3.43
N ILE A 100 -0.11 15.23 -3.90
CA ILE A 100 0.39 15.92 -5.09
C ILE A 100 -0.38 15.55 -6.36
N ALA A 101 -1.12 14.43 -6.31
CA ALA A 101 -1.96 14.02 -7.42
C ALA A 101 -2.90 15.14 -7.88
N HIS A 102 -3.35 16.01 -6.96
CA HIS A 102 -4.22 17.14 -7.28
C HIS A 102 -3.59 18.13 -8.26
N THR A 103 -2.26 18.18 -8.34
CA THR A 103 -1.54 19.05 -9.27
C THR A 103 -1.56 18.50 -10.69
N TYR A 104 -1.58 17.18 -10.85
CA TYR A 104 -1.40 16.52 -12.14
C TYR A 104 -2.63 15.81 -12.67
N ILE A 105 -3.57 15.48 -11.80
CA ILE A 105 -4.77 14.72 -12.16
C ILE A 105 -6.00 15.60 -12.04
N LYS A 106 -6.88 15.53 -13.02
CA LYS A 106 -8.12 16.30 -13.05
C LYS A 106 -9.30 15.39 -13.35
N CYS A 107 -10.47 15.77 -12.87
CA CYS A 107 -11.71 15.05 -13.16
C CYS A 107 -11.92 14.93 -14.67
N PRO A 108 -12.11 13.71 -15.19
CA PRO A 108 -12.31 13.51 -16.62
C PRO A 108 -13.62 14.10 -17.14
N LYS A 109 -14.58 14.39 -16.25
CA LYS A 109 -15.88 14.93 -16.64
C LYS A 109 -15.93 16.45 -16.60
N CYS A 110 -15.49 17.08 -15.50
CA CYS A 110 -15.58 18.53 -15.33
C CYS A 110 -14.24 19.26 -15.32
N GLY A 111 -13.13 18.53 -15.31
CA GLY A 111 -11.79 19.12 -15.34
C GLY A 111 -11.30 19.69 -14.02
N SER A 112 -12.07 19.57 -12.94
CA SER A 112 -11.67 20.11 -11.63
C SER A 112 -10.50 19.32 -11.02
N PRO A 113 -9.53 19.99 -10.39
CA PRO A 113 -8.49 19.33 -9.62
C PRO A 113 -8.94 18.99 -8.20
N ASP A 114 -10.16 19.37 -7.82
CA ASP A 114 -10.68 19.16 -6.48
C ASP A 114 -11.41 17.81 -6.39
N PHE A 115 -10.65 16.78 -6.01
CA PHE A 115 -11.18 15.43 -5.83
C PHE A 115 -10.64 14.82 -4.54
N GLU A 116 -11.30 13.77 -4.07
CA GLU A 116 -10.82 12.98 -2.93
C GLU A 116 -10.35 11.61 -3.40
N ILE A 117 -9.40 11.05 -2.67
CA ILE A 117 -8.90 9.70 -2.93
C ILE A 117 -9.75 8.75 -2.09
N VAL A 118 -10.60 7.95 -2.76
CA VAL A 118 -11.50 7.02 -2.10
C VAL A 118 -10.76 5.75 -1.69
N LYS A 119 -9.88 5.25 -2.58
CA LYS A 119 -9.09 4.03 -2.38
C LYS A 119 -7.74 4.18 -3.02
N GLY A 120 -6.78 3.36 -2.59
CA GLY A 120 -5.48 3.24 -3.24
C GLY A 120 -4.37 4.06 -2.63
N ARG A 121 -4.60 4.61 -1.44
CA ARG A 121 -3.59 5.34 -0.67
C ARG A 121 -3.18 4.50 0.53
N GLY A 122 -1.86 4.43 0.78
CA GLY A 122 -1.34 3.78 1.97
C GLY A 122 -1.07 2.29 1.82
N ILE A 123 -0.65 1.71 2.92
CA ILE A 123 -0.38 0.28 3.05
C ILE A 123 -0.96 -0.16 4.38
N TRP A 124 -1.60 -1.34 4.42
CA TRP A 124 -2.15 -1.83 5.68
C TRP A 124 -2.18 -3.36 5.70
N LEU A 125 -2.28 -3.89 6.93
CA LEU A 125 -2.42 -5.33 7.14
C LEU A 125 -3.90 -5.69 7.09
N GLU A 126 -4.25 -6.61 6.22
CA GLU A 126 -5.62 -7.12 6.15
C GLU A 126 -5.84 -8.20 7.20
N SER A 127 -4.88 -9.11 7.36
CA SER A 127 -4.98 -10.16 8.35
C SER A 127 -3.63 -10.74 8.72
N VAL A 128 -3.56 -11.30 9.91
CA VAL A 128 -2.41 -12.06 10.41
C VAL A 128 -2.97 -13.37 10.97
N ARG A 129 -2.47 -14.48 10.48
CA ARG A 129 -2.86 -15.81 10.94
C ARG A 129 -1.66 -16.56 11.48
N GLY A 130 -1.87 -17.26 12.59
CA GLY A 130 -0.81 -18.02 13.21
C GLY A 130 -1.32 -19.09 14.13
N LEU A 131 -0.39 -19.76 14.80
CA LEU A 131 -0.65 -20.84 15.73
C LEU A 131 -0.38 -20.38 17.15
N ARG A 132 -1.25 -20.73 18.07
CA ARG A 132 -1.08 -20.45 19.50
C ARG A 132 -0.41 -21.56 20.26
#